data_c710604043f905c4c5d55d4269534bf8
#
_entry.id   c710604043f905c4c5d55d4269534bf8
#
_cell.length_a   1.000
_cell.length_b   1.000
_cell.length_c   1.000
_cell.angle_alpha   90.00
_cell.angle_beta   90.00
_cell.angle_gamma   90.00
#
_symmetry.space_group_name_H-M   'P 1'
#
loop_
_entity.id
_entity.type
_entity.pdbx_description
1 polymer ?
#
loop_
_entity_poly.entity_id
_entity_poly.type
_entity_poly.pdbx_seq_one_letter_code
_entity_poly.pdbx_strand_id
1 'polypeptide(L)'
;MKRLIIATLLLGSISPLPAQKSMKIPAVYKPVKTEMYKKGWIDFNKNGIKDIYEDPTAPIDARIEDLFSQMNLNEKTCQMVTLYGYKRVLKDDLPTPEWKQMLWKDGMGAIDEHLNGFQQWGLPPSDNEYVWPASRHAWALNEVQRFFVEETRLGVPFF
;
A
#
# COMPACT_ATOMS: atom_id res chain seq x y z
N MET A 1 -50.27 32.34 44.31
CA MET A 1 -50.26 31.99 42.89
C MET A 1 -48.97 31.22 42.62
N LYS A 2 -49.04 29.87 42.49
CA LYS A 2 -47.89 29.01 42.19
C LYS A 2 -47.80 28.88 40.67
N ARG A 3 -46.68 29.30 40.06
CA ARG A 3 -46.44 29.14 38.63
C ARG A 3 -45.84 27.75 38.40
N LEU A 4 -46.57 26.93 37.65
CA LEU A 4 -46.13 25.61 37.19
C LEU A 4 -45.25 25.81 35.96
N ILE A 5 -43.97 25.45 36.03
CA ILE A 5 -43.07 25.45 34.89
C ILE A 5 -43.13 24.05 34.29
N ILE A 6 -43.70 23.93 33.09
CA ILE A 6 -43.72 22.72 32.32
C ILE A 6 -42.43 22.68 31.48
N ALA A 7 -41.49 21.80 31.86
CA ALA A 7 -40.30 21.54 31.06
C ALA A 7 -40.66 20.51 29.95
N THR A 8 -40.72 20.98 28.72
CA THR A 8 -40.92 20.11 27.56
C THR A 8 -39.58 19.44 27.21
N LEU A 9 -39.45 18.15 27.49
CA LEU A 9 -38.33 17.34 27.02
C LEU A 9 -38.49 17.12 25.51
N LEU A 10 -37.62 17.74 24.72
CA LEU A 10 -37.44 17.39 23.31
C LEU A 10 -36.66 16.06 23.23
N LEU A 11 -37.38 14.97 23.05
CA LEU A 11 -36.80 13.70 22.63
C LEU A 11 -36.41 13.80 21.15
N GLY A 12 -35.13 14.15 20.91
CA GLY A 12 -34.55 14.06 19.58
C GLY A 12 -34.55 12.62 19.13
N SER A 13 -35.22 12.30 18.03
CA SER A 13 -35.17 11.01 17.38
C SER A 13 -33.75 10.77 16.86
N ILE A 14 -33.00 9.90 17.53
CA ILE A 14 -31.74 9.40 17.03
C ILE A 14 -32.09 8.41 15.89
N SER A 15 -32.02 8.90 14.66
CA SER A 15 -32.12 8.02 13.49
C SER A 15 -30.93 7.04 13.54
N PRO A 16 -31.15 5.72 13.46
CA PRO A 16 -30.04 4.78 13.38
C PRO A 16 -29.25 5.10 12.12
N LEU A 17 -27.95 5.34 12.29
CA LEU A 17 -27.02 5.41 11.16
C LEU A 17 -27.17 4.11 10.35
N PRO A 18 -27.26 4.21 9.01
CA PRO A 18 -27.34 3.01 8.18
C PRO A 18 -26.15 2.10 8.52
N ALA A 19 -26.43 0.87 8.87
CA ALA A 19 -25.41 -0.12 9.15
C ALA A 19 -24.46 -0.19 7.94
N GLN A 20 -23.23 0.21 8.15
CA GLN A 20 -22.18 0.17 7.13
C GLN A 20 -22.09 -1.30 6.66
N LYS A 21 -22.36 -1.56 5.38
CA LYS A 21 -22.20 -2.89 4.80
C LYS A 21 -20.84 -3.41 5.20
N SER A 22 -20.77 -4.50 5.96
CA SER A 22 -19.52 -5.14 6.31
C SER A 22 -18.88 -5.64 5.02
N MET A 23 -17.95 -4.87 4.49
CA MET A 23 -17.14 -5.32 3.37
C MET A 23 -16.31 -6.51 3.83
N LYS A 24 -16.43 -7.63 3.14
CA LYS A 24 -15.57 -8.78 3.40
C LYS A 24 -14.14 -8.35 3.13
N ILE A 25 -13.35 -8.18 4.20
CA ILE A 25 -11.90 -8.03 4.08
C ILE A 25 -11.41 -9.32 3.43
N PRO A 26 -10.66 -9.26 2.32
CA PRO A 26 -10.05 -10.46 1.77
C PRO A 26 -9.26 -11.16 2.87
N ALA A 27 -9.35 -12.47 2.93
CA ALA A 27 -8.58 -13.24 3.88
C ALA A 27 -7.10 -12.86 3.76
N VAL A 28 -6.44 -12.81 4.93
CA VAL A 28 -5.03 -12.46 5.15
C VAL A 28 -4.16 -12.51 3.89
N TYR A 29 -3.40 -11.43 3.65
CA TYR A 29 -2.35 -11.34 2.62
C TYR A 29 -1.65 -12.70 2.45
N LYS A 30 -1.70 -13.23 1.24
CA LYS A 30 -0.98 -14.44 0.88
C LYS A 30 0.01 -14.11 -0.22
N PRO A 31 1.31 -14.40 -0.03
CA PRO A 31 2.30 -14.29 -1.10
C PRO A 31 1.84 -15.09 -2.32
N VAL A 32 2.02 -14.53 -3.51
CA VAL A 32 1.76 -15.25 -4.77
C VAL A 32 3.00 -16.07 -5.14
N LYS A 33 4.20 -15.50 -4.94
CA LYS A 33 5.47 -16.19 -5.17
C LYS A 33 6.03 -16.74 -3.86
N THR A 34 5.41 -17.80 -3.37
CA THR A 34 5.75 -18.38 -2.06
C THR A 34 7.17 -18.90 -1.98
N GLU A 35 7.76 -19.29 -3.10
CA GLU A 35 9.12 -19.84 -3.19
C GLU A 35 10.22 -18.86 -2.82
N MET A 36 9.97 -17.56 -2.92
CA MET A 36 10.95 -16.54 -2.51
C MET A 36 10.98 -16.31 -0.98
N TYR A 37 9.95 -16.70 -0.25
CA TYR A 37 9.87 -16.53 1.20
C TYR A 37 10.51 -17.73 1.90
N LYS A 38 11.78 -17.59 2.28
CA LYS A 38 12.57 -18.61 2.95
C LYS A 38 12.46 -18.53 4.46
N LYS A 39 12.97 -19.52 5.18
CA LYS A 39 13.02 -19.49 6.64
C LYS A 39 14.02 -18.41 7.13
N GLY A 40 13.48 -17.29 7.58
CA GLY A 40 14.27 -16.21 8.19
C GLY A 40 14.87 -15.19 7.22
N TRP A 41 14.57 -15.26 5.92
CA TRP A 41 14.96 -14.28 4.92
C TRP A 41 14.03 -14.32 3.70
N ILE A 42 14.14 -13.34 2.83
CA ILE A 42 13.37 -13.28 1.58
C ILE A 42 14.38 -13.22 0.42
N ASP A 43 14.21 -14.10 -0.56
CA ASP A 43 14.95 -14.14 -1.82
C ASP A 43 14.36 -13.07 -2.76
N PHE A 44 14.76 -11.82 -2.55
CA PHE A 44 14.17 -10.67 -3.23
C PHE A 44 14.48 -10.67 -4.74
N ASN A 45 15.67 -11.08 -5.12
CA ASN A 45 16.06 -11.14 -6.54
C ASN A 45 15.73 -12.48 -7.22
N LYS A 46 15.17 -13.44 -6.49
CA LYS A 46 14.69 -14.75 -6.97
C LYS A 46 15.80 -15.61 -7.59
N ASN A 47 17.04 -15.44 -7.14
CA ASN A 47 18.19 -16.21 -7.63
C ASN A 47 18.40 -17.52 -6.85
N GLY A 48 17.72 -17.73 -5.73
CA GLY A 48 17.81 -18.90 -4.87
C GLY A 48 18.99 -18.89 -3.90
N ILE A 49 19.80 -17.82 -3.89
CA ILE A 49 20.96 -17.63 -3.04
C ILE A 49 20.66 -16.49 -2.06
N LYS A 50 21.11 -16.62 -0.81
CA LYS A 50 20.97 -15.56 0.18
C LYS A 50 22.08 -14.51 -0.03
N ASP A 51 21.73 -13.43 -0.71
CA ASP A 51 22.64 -12.30 -0.87
C ASP A 51 22.79 -11.50 0.44
N ILE A 52 23.82 -10.62 0.52
CA ILE A 52 24.06 -9.86 1.76
C ILE A 52 22.89 -8.91 2.05
N TYR A 53 22.31 -8.28 1.03
CA TYR A 53 21.18 -7.36 1.23
C TYR A 53 19.91 -8.05 1.72
N GLU A 54 19.79 -9.36 1.51
CA GLU A 54 18.68 -10.21 1.92
C GLU A 54 18.86 -10.76 3.34
N ASP A 55 20.07 -10.65 3.89
CA ASP A 55 20.35 -11.13 5.24
C ASP A 55 19.96 -10.08 6.29
N PRO A 56 18.85 -10.32 7.06
CA PRO A 56 18.42 -9.37 8.08
C PRO A 56 19.42 -9.24 9.25
N THR A 57 20.41 -10.14 9.36
CA THR A 57 21.43 -10.11 10.40
C THR A 57 22.72 -9.40 9.95
N ALA A 58 22.89 -9.15 8.67
CA ALA A 58 24.05 -8.42 8.16
C ALA A 58 23.99 -6.92 8.52
N PRO A 59 25.14 -6.26 8.70
CA PRO A 59 25.20 -4.83 8.96
C PRO A 59 24.49 -4.04 7.84
N ILE A 60 23.76 -2.98 8.20
CA ILE A 60 22.94 -2.22 7.27
C ILE A 60 23.77 -1.64 6.11
N ASP A 61 24.98 -1.13 6.38
CA ASP A 61 25.84 -0.57 5.36
C ASP A 61 26.28 -1.64 4.34
N ALA A 62 26.61 -2.85 4.80
CA ALA A 62 26.95 -3.96 3.92
C ALA A 62 25.76 -4.38 3.05
N ARG A 63 24.55 -4.35 3.59
CA ARG A 63 23.32 -4.64 2.85
C ARG A 63 23.03 -3.60 1.77
N ILE A 64 23.22 -2.31 2.10
CA ILE A 64 23.05 -1.21 1.16
C ILE A 64 24.06 -1.31 0.03
N GLU A 65 25.33 -1.53 0.35
CA GLU A 65 26.42 -1.66 -0.60
C GLU A 65 26.19 -2.81 -1.59
N ASP A 66 25.78 -3.97 -1.07
CA ASP A 66 25.47 -5.14 -1.87
C ASP A 66 24.30 -4.88 -2.83
N LEU A 67 23.17 -4.37 -2.31
CA LEU A 67 22.02 -4.01 -3.13
C LEU A 67 22.40 -3.00 -4.21
N PHE A 68 23.11 -1.93 -3.82
CA PHE A 68 23.54 -0.88 -4.74
C PHE A 68 24.45 -1.39 -5.84
N SER A 69 25.34 -2.35 -5.54
CA SER A 69 26.21 -2.99 -6.52
C SER A 69 25.43 -3.80 -7.56
N GLN A 70 24.32 -4.40 -7.17
CA GLN A 70 23.45 -5.20 -8.03
C GLN A 70 22.51 -4.36 -8.90
N MET A 71 22.22 -3.11 -8.50
CA MET A 71 21.34 -2.20 -9.24
C MET A 71 21.96 -1.71 -10.54
N ASN A 72 21.18 -1.77 -11.62
CA ASN A 72 21.48 -1.04 -12.85
C ASN A 72 21.14 0.45 -12.72
N LEU A 73 21.50 1.27 -13.73
CA LEU A 73 21.29 2.71 -13.69
C LEU A 73 19.80 3.09 -13.58
N ASN A 74 18.91 2.39 -14.29
CA ASN A 74 17.48 2.68 -14.24
C ASN A 74 16.92 2.41 -12.85
N GLU A 75 17.27 1.28 -12.24
CA GLU A 75 16.85 0.96 -10.87
C GLU A 75 17.34 1.97 -9.86
N LYS A 76 18.60 2.42 -9.96
CA LYS A 76 19.14 3.49 -9.11
C LYS A 76 18.37 4.80 -9.28
N THR A 77 18.06 5.17 -10.52
CA THR A 77 17.28 6.38 -10.82
C THR A 77 15.85 6.26 -10.28
N CYS A 78 15.21 5.11 -10.45
CA CYS A 78 13.86 4.87 -9.94
C CYS A 78 13.77 4.97 -8.41
N GLN A 79 14.81 4.58 -7.67
CA GLN A 79 14.85 4.74 -6.21
C GLN A 79 14.87 6.21 -5.76
N MET A 80 15.25 7.14 -6.63
CA MET A 80 15.27 8.58 -6.32
C MET A 80 13.94 9.28 -6.67
N VAL A 81 12.98 8.57 -7.27
CA VAL A 81 11.71 9.13 -7.73
C VAL A 81 10.62 8.90 -6.69
N THR A 82 9.90 9.97 -6.36
CA THR A 82 8.60 9.90 -5.69
C THR A 82 7.51 10.10 -6.72
N LEU A 83 6.62 9.14 -6.86
CA LEU A 83 5.48 9.24 -7.74
C LEU A 83 4.25 9.71 -6.98
N TYR A 84 3.54 10.66 -7.57
CA TYR A 84 2.28 11.12 -7.02
C TYR A 84 1.16 10.13 -7.41
N GLY A 85 0.66 9.40 -6.42
CA GLY A 85 -0.30 8.31 -6.61
C GLY A 85 -1.73 8.75 -6.95
N TYR A 86 -1.97 10.04 -7.05
CA TYR A 86 -3.24 10.58 -7.50
C TYR A 86 -3.55 10.11 -8.93
N LYS A 87 -4.80 9.80 -9.26
CA LYS A 87 -5.24 9.29 -10.59
C LYS A 87 -4.74 10.06 -11.83
N ARG A 88 -3.91 11.05 -11.63
CA ARG A 88 -3.17 11.73 -12.70
C ARG A 88 -2.11 10.84 -13.34
N VAL A 89 -1.46 10.00 -12.54
CA VAL A 89 -0.36 9.13 -12.97
C VAL A 89 -0.75 7.67 -12.89
N LEU A 90 -1.26 7.24 -11.74
CA LEU A 90 -1.79 5.89 -11.56
C LEU A 90 -3.28 5.88 -11.91
N LYS A 91 -3.61 5.15 -12.95
CA LYS A 91 -5.00 4.95 -13.38
C LYS A 91 -5.68 3.84 -12.59
N ASP A 92 -4.87 2.88 -12.13
CA ASP A 92 -5.33 1.66 -11.49
C ASP A 92 -5.07 1.74 -9.99
N ASP A 93 -6.04 1.30 -9.21
CA ASP A 93 -6.00 1.28 -7.75
C ASP A 93 -5.11 0.15 -7.23
N LEU A 94 -5.06 -0.94 -7.98
CA LEU A 94 -4.28 -2.14 -7.68
C LEU A 94 -3.38 -2.51 -8.85
N PRO A 95 -2.30 -3.27 -8.61
CA PRO A 95 -1.39 -3.69 -9.65
C PRO A 95 -2.07 -4.45 -10.77
N THR A 96 -1.76 -4.06 -12.01
CA THR A 96 -2.19 -4.75 -13.24
C THR A 96 -0.97 -5.34 -13.96
N PRO A 97 -1.18 -6.25 -14.94
CA PRO A 97 -0.07 -6.78 -15.74
C PRO A 97 0.75 -5.72 -16.47
N GLU A 98 0.15 -4.59 -16.82
CA GLU A 98 0.80 -3.48 -17.50
C GLU A 98 1.83 -2.78 -16.62
N TRP A 99 1.66 -2.81 -15.30
CA TRP A 99 2.62 -2.26 -14.35
C TRP A 99 4.01 -2.85 -14.51
N LYS A 100 4.13 -4.13 -14.88
CA LYS A 100 5.41 -4.81 -15.12
C LYS A 100 6.15 -4.27 -16.34
N GLN A 101 5.44 -3.72 -17.30
CA GLN A 101 6.01 -3.39 -18.61
C GLN A 101 6.37 -1.92 -18.74
N MET A 102 5.65 -1.02 -18.08
CA MET A 102 5.73 0.41 -18.36
C MET A 102 6.37 1.24 -17.25
N LEU A 103 5.77 1.28 -16.06
CA LEU A 103 6.15 2.26 -15.03
C LEU A 103 7.00 1.65 -13.90
N TRP A 104 6.83 0.38 -13.62
CA TRP A 104 7.26 -0.22 -12.36
C TRP A 104 8.28 -1.35 -12.50
N LYS A 105 8.66 -1.70 -13.71
CA LYS A 105 9.58 -2.82 -13.95
C LYS A 105 10.94 -2.66 -13.25
N ASP A 106 11.40 -1.42 -13.09
CA ASP A 106 12.69 -1.08 -12.49
C ASP A 106 12.55 -0.65 -11.02
N GLY A 107 11.36 -0.78 -10.44
CA GLY A 107 11.08 -0.39 -9.06
C GLY A 107 10.65 1.06 -8.92
N MET A 108 10.51 1.54 -7.68
CA MET A 108 10.13 2.90 -7.32
C MET A 108 10.62 3.22 -5.92
N GLY A 109 11.10 4.45 -5.70
CA GLY A 109 11.56 4.88 -4.38
C GLY A 109 10.41 5.14 -3.43
N ALA A 110 9.45 5.96 -3.83
CA ALA A 110 8.29 6.29 -3.02
C ALA A 110 7.04 6.52 -3.87
N ILE A 111 5.87 6.28 -3.29
CA ILE A 111 4.57 6.65 -3.85
C ILE A 111 3.84 7.51 -2.83
N ASP A 112 3.67 8.77 -3.17
CA ASP A 112 2.94 9.73 -2.34
C ASP A 112 1.44 9.65 -2.63
N GLU A 113 0.64 9.70 -1.58
CA GLU A 113 -0.83 9.73 -1.64
C GLU A 113 -1.49 8.62 -2.47
N HIS A 114 -0.89 7.45 -2.55
CA HIS A 114 -1.55 6.33 -3.21
C HIS A 114 -2.87 5.99 -2.49
N LEU A 115 -3.96 5.90 -3.23
CA LEU A 115 -5.34 5.76 -2.75
C LEU A 115 -5.93 7.00 -2.05
N ASN A 116 -5.15 7.93 -1.52
CA ASN A 116 -5.68 9.20 -1.02
C ASN A 116 -6.23 10.07 -2.15
N GLY A 117 -5.64 9.99 -3.30
CA GLY A 117 -6.01 10.73 -4.48
C GLY A 117 -7.38 10.38 -5.06
N PHE A 118 -8.09 9.45 -4.46
CA PHE A 118 -9.48 9.15 -4.81
C PHE A 118 -10.48 10.12 -4.17
N GLN A 119 -10.00 10.99 -3.29
CA GLN A 119 -10.75 12.13 -2.79
C GLN A 119 -10.18 13.42 -3.40
N GLN A 120 -11.01 14.15 -4.12
CA GLN A 120 -10.66 15.54 -4.44
C GLN A 120 -10.77 16.38 -3.16
N TRP A 121 -9.80 17.24 -2.92
CA TRP A 121 -9.82 18.18 -1.81
C TRP A 121 -11.16 18.91 -1.73
N GLY A 122 -11.85 18.84 -0.59
CA GLY A 122 -13.14 19.48 -0.37
C GLY A 122 -14.36 18.74 -0.90
N LEU A 123 -14.22 17.59 -1.51
CA LEU A 123 -15.34 16.73 -1.87
C LEU A 123 -15.59 15.66 -0.79
N PRO A 124 -16.83 15.12 -0.72
CA PRO A 124 -17.13 14.03 0.19
C PRO A 124 -16.24 12.81 -0.12
N PRO A 125 -16.07 11.91 0.86
CA PRO A 125 -15.33 10.65 0.64
C PRO A 125 -15.76 9.97 -0.64
N SER A 126 -14.78 9.54 -1.44
CA SER A 126 -15.09 8.77 -2.64
C SER A 126 -15.72 7.44 -2.24
N ASP A 127 -16.61 6.92 -3.09
CA ASP A 127 -17.19 5.58 -2.95
C ASP A 127 -16.15 4.48 -3.25
N ASN A 128 -14.87 4.83 -3.34
CA ASN A 128 -13.81 3.87 -3.62
C ASN A 128 -13.67 2.89 -2.46
N GLU A 129 -13.93 1.64 -2.74
CA GLU A 129 -13.89 0.54 -1.79
C GLU A 129 -12.50 0.31 -1.16
N TYR A 130 -11.42 0.84 -1.76
CA TYR A 130 -10.04 0.67 -1.27
C TYR A 130 -9.60 1.77 -0.31
N VAL A 131 -10.38 2.81 -0.12
CA VAL A 131 -10.07 3.91 0.80
C VAL A 131 -10.62 3.63 2.19
N TRP A 132 -11.78 2.98 2.28
CA TRP A 132 -12.46 2.71 3.54
C TRP A 132 -13.15 1.34 3.57
N PRO A 133 -13.13 0.62 4.68
CA PRO A 133 -12.52 0.95 5.98
C PRO A 133 -10.98 0.89 5.95
N ALA A 134 -10.31 1.42 6.98
CA ALA A 134 -8.84 1.49 7.05
C ALA A 134 -8.13 0.15 6.80
N SER A 135 -8.73 -0.95 7.21
CA SER A 135 -8.23 -2.31 6.92
C SER A 135 -8.22 -2.65 5.42
N ARG A 136 -9.17 -2.11 4.68
CA ARG A 136 -9.22 -2.30 3.22
C ARG A 136 -8.14 -1.47 2.55
N HIS A 137 -7.93 -0.25 3.02
CA HIS A 137 -6.84 0.60 2.57
C HIS A 137 -5.47 -0.06 2.82
N ALA A 138 -5.23 -0.53 4.04
CA ALA A 138 -3.99 -1.25 4.37
C ALA A 138 -3.78 -2.49 3.49
N TRP A 139 -4.85 -3.25 3.21
CA TRP A 139 -4.77 -4.38 2.30
C TRP A 139 -4.38 -3.94 0.87
N ALA A 140 -4.98 -2.89 0.35
CA ALA A 140 -4.67 -2.39 -0.99
C ALA A 140 -3.23 -1.89 -1.10
N LEU A 141 -2.72 -1.18 -0.09
CA LEU A 141 -1.30 -0.80 -0.02
C LEU A 141 -0.38 -2.02 0.02
N ASN A 142 -0.74 -3.06 0.76
CA ASN A 142 0.02 -4.31 0.79
C ASN A 142 0.04 -5.01 -0.57
N GLU A 143 -1.03 -4.94 -1.37
CA GLU A 143 -1.02 -5.48 -2.73
C GLU A 143 -0.04 -4.72 -3.64
N VAL A 144 0.05 -3.40 -3.47
CA VAL A 144 1.04 -2.60 -4.19
C VAL A 144 2.47 -2.94 -3.74
N GLN A 145 2.72 -3.02 -2.42
CA GLN A 145 4.03 -3.45 -1.89
C GLN A 145 4.42 -4.85 -2.39
N ARG A 146 3.45 -5.78 -2.39
CA ARG A 146 3.67 -7.13 -2.89
C ARG A 146 4.14 -7.12 -4.36
N PHE A 147 3.54 -6.26 -5.19
CA PHE A 147 3.97 -6.13 -6.58
C PHE A 147 5.46 -5.77 -6.66
N PHE A 148 5.93 -4.76 -5.92
CA PHE A 148 7.35 -4.38 -5.96
C PHE A 148 8.26 -5.50 -5.46
N VAL A 149 7.90 -6.15 -4.38
CA VAL A 149 8.69 -7.24 -3.79
C VAL A 149 8.73 -8.47 -4.70
N GLU A 150 7.58 -8.90 -5.23
CA GLU A 150 7.48 -10.16 -5.96
C GLU A 150 7.77 -10.02 -7.47
N GLU A 151 7.48 -8.86 -8.07
CA GLU A 151 7.49 -8.72 -9.53
C GLU A 151 8.66 -7.92 -10.08
N THR A 152 9.32 -7.07 -9.29
CA THR A 152 10.52 -6.37 -9.73
C THR A 152 11.77 -7.24 -9.57
N ARG A 153 12.83 -6.94 -10.30
CA ARG A 153 14.05 -7.77 -10.36
C ARG A 153 14.73 -7.92 -9.00
N LEU A 154 14.87 -6.84 -8.26
CA LEU A 154 15.56 -6.84 -6.95
C LEU A 154 14.61 -6.82 -5.75
N GLY A 155 13.30 -6.80 -5.97
CA GLY A 155 12.30 -6.89 -4.93
C GLY A 155 12.32 -5.77 -3.90
N VAL A 156 12.84 -4.59 -4.26
CA VAL A 156 12.92 -3.45 -3.34
C VAL A 156 11.53 -2.88 -3.12
N PRO A 157 11.03 -2.84 -1.86
CA PRO A 157 9.75 -2.23 -1.56
C PRO A 157 9.82 -0.70 -1.74
N PHE A 158 8.68 -0.06 -1.95
CA PHE A 158 8.59 1.41 -1.97
C PHE A 158 8.21 1.97 -0.59
N PHE A 159 8.40 3.28 -0.40
CA PHE A 159 7.96 4.05 0.76
C PHE A 159 6.72 4.88 0.47
#